data_deeb0aa255559cde5ed88a5e27b09cea
#
_entry.id   deeb0aa255559cde5ed88a5e27b09cea
#
_cell.length_a   1.000
_cell.length_b   1.000
_cell.length_c   1.000
_cell.angle_alpha   90.00
_cell.angle_beta   90.00
_cell.angle_gamma   90.00
#
_symmetry.space_group_name_H-M   'P 1'
#
loop_
_entity.id
_entity.type
_entity.pdbx_description
1 polymer ?
#
loop_
_entity_poly.entity_id
_entity_poly.type
_entity_poly.pdbx_seq_one_letter_code
_entity_poly.pdbx_strand_id
1 'polypeptide(L)'
;MKGMLELLPVGSGVALVSAVTWFMLDRDIGLGKWALAGLLVAHGWVHMMYVFPAPEASAAAAGGLAYPFDLGRSWLVTNAGLDAGIVRMIGIGLMLLTFAGFMLAALGTVGVLVPAGWWAGLVLGATATSTALLVLTVSPALLLGFGINAALWVLVLASIWSPVAAPLAR
;
A
#
# COMPACT_ATOMS: atom_id res chain seq x y z
N MET A 1 3.91 19.25 -14.92
CA MET A 1 2.56 19.53 -14.40
C MET A 1 1.47 18.63 -15.00
N LYS A 2 1.47 18.29 -16.30
CA LYS A 2 0.44 17.41 -16.90
C LYS A 2 0.33 16.03 -16.22
N GLY A 3 1.43 15.33 -15.96
CA GLY A 3 1.39 13.99 -15.35
C GLY A 3 0.88 13.96 -13.92
N MET A 4 1.03 15.05 -13.16
CA MET A 4 0.49 15.14 -11.79
C MET A 4 -1.04 15.32 -11.81
N LEU A 5 -1.58 16.00 -12.83
CA LEU A 5 -3.02 16.16 -13.02
C LEU A 5 -3.71 14.84 -13.41
N GLU A 6 -3.02 13.96 -14.12
CA GLU A 6 -3.56 12.64 -14.52
C GLU A 6 -3.68 11.67 -13.34
N LEU A 7 -2.87 11.86 -12.28
CA LEU A 7 -2.93 11.07 -11.06
C LEU A 7 -3.95 11.58 -10.03
N LEU A 8 -4.44 12.82 -10.19
CA LEU A 8 -5.42 13.42 -9.28
C LEU A 8 -6.70 12.58 -9.13
N PRO A 9 -7.29 12.00 -10.21
CA PRO A 9 -8.50 11.20 -10.06
C PRO A 9 -8.27 9.93 -9.23
N VAL A 10 -7.12 9.25 -9.44
CA VAL A 10 -6.77 8.04 -8.67
C VAL A 10 -6.46 8.41 -7.22
N GLY A 11 -5.67 9.47 -7.01
CA GLY A 11 -5.31 9.96 -5.69
C GLY A 11 -6.52 10.43 -4.90
N SER A 12 -7.43 11.18 -5.51
CA SER A 12 -8.65 11.63 -4.87
C SER A 12 -9.60 10.47 -4.56
N GLY A 13 -9.69 9.46 -5.45
CA GLY A 13 -10.51 8.27 -5.23
C GLY A 13 -10.03 7.48 -4.00
N VAL A 14 -8.73 7.21 -3.90
CA VAL A 14 -8.18 6.47 -2.74
C VAL A 14 -8.29 7.29 -1.46
N ALA A 15 -8.05 8.60 -1.51
CA ALA A 15 -8.23 9.48 -0.35
C ALA A 15 -9.68 9.48 0.14
N LEU A 16 -10.64 9.54 -0.79
CA LEU A 16 -12.07 9.47 -0.47
C LEU A 16 -12.42 8.11 0.16
N VAL A 17 -12.00 7.00 -0.43
CA VAL A 17 -12.25 5.65 0.12
C VAL A 17 -11.64 5.52 1.52
N SER A 18 -10.43 6.03 1.73
CA SER A 18 -9.78 6.01 3.05
C SER A 18 -10.53 6.85 4.07
N ALA A 19 -10.97 8.06 3.71
CA ALA A 19 -11.74 8.94 4.59
C ALA A 19 -13.12 8.34 4.93
N VAL A 20 -13.81 7.75 3.94
CA VAL A 20 -15.09 7.07 4.15
C VAL A 20 -14.90 5.85 5.05
N THR A 21 -13.88 5.03 4.80
CA THR A 21 -13.55 3.87 5.64
C THR A 21 -13.30 4.31 7.09
N TRP A 22 -12.50 5.35 7.29
CA TRP A 22 -12.24 5.92 8.61
C TRP A 22 -13.52 6.38 9.30
N PHE A 23 -14.35 7.15 8.61
CA PHE A 23 -15.64 7.60 9.12
C PHE A 23 -16.54 6.44 9.54
N MET A 24 -16.60 5.39 8.72
CA MET A 24 -17.42 4.20 9.00
C MET A 24 -16.91 3.44 10.22
N LEU A 25 -15.58 3.35 10.40
CA LEU A 25 -14.98 2.71 11.58
C LEU A 25 -15.22 3.55 12.84
N ASP A 26 -15.04 4.87 12.77
CA ASP A 26 -15.27 5.80 13.89
C ASP A 26 -16.72 5.79 14.39
N ARG A 27 -17.68 5.58 13.48
CA ARG A 27 -19.11 5.52 13.78
C ARG A 27 -19.64 4.12 14.05
N ASP A 28 -18.75 3.11 14.15
CA ASP A 28 -19.12 1.70 14.34
C ASP A 28 -20.17 1.20 13.31
N ILE A 29 -20.07 1.69 12.09
CA ILE A 29 -20.91 1.25 11.00
C ILE A 29 -20.47 -0.16 10.57
N GLY A 30 -21.36 -1.12 10.61
CA GLY A 30 -21.03 -2.53 10.36
C GLY A 30 -20.38 -2.84 9.01
N LEU A 31 -20.48 -1.92 8.02
CA LEU A 31 -19.76 -2.01 6.75
C LEU A 31 -18.29 -1.56 6.84
N GLY A 32 -17.87 -0.89 7.93
CA GLY A 32 -16.52 -0.32 8.06
C GLY A 32 -15.42 -1.39 7.92
N LYS A 33 -15.60 -2.56 8.52
CA LYS A 33 -14.68 -3.70 8.39
C LYS A 33 -14.49 -4.17 6.94
N TRP A 34 -15.56 -4.18 6.15
CA TRP A 34 -15.51 -4.56 4.74
C TRP A 34 -14.81 -3.49 3.88
N ALA A 35 -15.06 -2.21 4.18
CA ALA A 35 -14.38 -1.10 3.55
C ALA A 35 -12.87 -1.13 3.84
N LEU A 36 -12.48 -1.39 5.11
CA LEU A 36 -11.08 -1.55 5.49
C LEU A 36 -10.44 -2.77 4.80
N ALA A 37 -11.12 -3.91 4.78
CA ALA A 37 -10.63 -5.09 4.07
C ALA A 37 -10.42 -4.80 2.58
N GLY A 38 -11.39 -4.13 1.93
CA GLY A 38 -11.27 -3.69 0.54
C GLY A 38 -10.10 -2.74 0.31
N LEU A 39 -9.87 -1.79 1.23
CA LEU A 39 -8.72 -0.88 1.17
C LEU A 39 -7.39 -1.64 1.26
N LEU A 40 -7.27 -2.59 2.20
CA LEU A 40 -6.07 -3.41 2.36
C LEU A 40 -5.79 -4.24 1.10
N VAL A 41 -6.83 -4.89 0.54
CA VAL A 41 -6.71 -5.64 -0.72
C VAL A 41 -6.26 -4.73 -1.85
N ALA A 42 -6.92 -3.59 -2.06
CA ALA A 42 -6.60 -2.66 -3.13
C ALA A 42 -5.18 -2.10 -2.99
N HIS A 43 -4.79 -1.73 -1.75
CA HIS A 43 -3.45 -1.21 -1.48
C HIS A 43 -2.37 -2.28 -1.72
N GLY A 44 -2.58 -3.50 -1.25
CA GLY A 44 -1.68 -4.62 -1.52
C GLY A 44 -1.57 -4.92 -3.03
N TRP A 45 -2.70 -4.88 -3.75
CA TRP A 45 -2.75 -5.15 -5.18
C TRP A 45 -1.94 -4.16 -6.02
N VAL A 46 -1.95 -2.88 -5.67
CA VAL A 46 -1.17 -1.85 -6.38
C VAL A 46 0.33 -2.19 -6.38
N HIS A 47 0.85 -2.82 -5.33
CA HIS A 47 2.26 -3.22 -5.26
C HIS A 47 2.62 -4.29 -6.29
N MET A 48 1.65 -5.06 -6.82
CA MET A 48 1.90 -6.02 -7.90
C MET A 48 2.40 -5.35 -9.19
N MET A 49 2.22 -4.03 -9.32
CA MET A 49 2.75 -3.26 -10.46
C MET A 49 4.28 -3.32 -10.57
N TYR A 50 5.00 -3.63 -9.49
CA TYR A 50 6.45 -3.82 -9.50
C TYR A 50 6.92 -5.07 -10.28
N VAL A 51 6.03 -6.02 -10.57
CA VAL A 51 6.34 -7.21 -11.39
C VAL A 51 6.42 -6.86 -12.87
N PHE A 52 5.59 -5.90 -13.29
CA PHE A 52 5.47 -5.58 -14.71
C PHE A 52 6.62 -4.67 -15.16
N PRO A 53 7.13 -4.87 -16.38
CA PRO A 53 8.09 -3.94 -16.94
C PRO A 53 7.46 -2.55 -17.14
N ALA A 54 8.30 -1.52 -17.00
CA ALA A 54 7.85 -0.17 -17.31
C ALA A 54 7.36 -0.09 -18.77
N PRO A 55 6.18 0.53 -19.03
CA PRO A 55 5.70 0.72 -20.39
C PRO A 55 6.72 1.52 -21.22
N GLU A 56 6.97 1.11 -22.47
CA GLU A 56 7.94 1.78 -23.35
C GLU A 56 7.66 3.27 -23.54
N ALA A 57 6.37 3.64 -23.60
CA ALA A 57 5.94 5.03 -23.70
C ALA A 57 6.33 5.89 -22.48
N SER A 58 6.50 5.30 -21.31
CA SER A 58 6.88 6.03 -20.09
C SER A 58 8.39 6.33 -20.04
N ALA A 59 9.20 5.56 -20.75
CA ALA A 59 10.63 5.81 -20.88
C ALA A 59 10.91 6.99 -21.86
N ALA A 60 10.01 7.23 -22.82
CA ALA A 60 10.19 8.20 -23.90
C ALA A 60 9.46 9.54 -23.67
N ALA A 61 8.58 9.68 -22.69
CA ALA A 61 7.80 10.89 -22.48
C ALA A 61 8.69 12.00 -21.86
N ALA A 62 9.25 12.83 -22.72
CA ALA A 62 9.90 14.06 -22.31
C ALA A 62 8.90 14.93 -21.52
N GLY A 63 9.08 15.00 -20.19
CA GLY A 63 8.24 15.79 -19.29
C GLY A 63 7.06 15.08 -18.62
N GLY A 64 6.83 13.77 -18.87
CA GLY A 64 5.90 12.94 -18.11
C GLY A 64 6.51 12.45 -16.78
N LEU A 65 5.66 12.11 -15.80
CA LEU A 65 6.14 11.39 -14.62
C LEU A 65 6.65 10.01 -15.08
N ALA A 66 7.88 9.68 -14.69
CA ALA A 66 8.42 8.35 -14.93
C ALA A 66 7.53 7.30 -14.23
N TYR A 67 7.45 6.10 -14.83
CA TYR A 67 6.72 4.99 -14.22
C TYR A 67 7.25 4.71 -12.82
N PRO A 68 6.41 4.87 -11.77
CA PRO A 68 6.91 4.91 -10.39
C PRO A 68 7.30 3.54 -9.83
N PHE A 69 6.92 2.45 -10.52
CA PHE A 69 7.15 1.06 -10.07
C PHE A 69 8.35 0.41 -10.75
N ASP A 70 9.26 1.18 -11.32
CA ASP A 70 10.44 0.68 -12.01
C ASP A 70 11.63 0.51 -11.06
N LEU A 71 11.90 -0.72 -10.62
CA LEU A 71 13.02 -1.06 -9.76
C LEU A 71 14.39 -0.83 -10.42
N GLY A 72 14.45 -0.87 -11.75
CA GLY A 72 15.68 -0.55 -12.50
C GLY A 72 16.09 0.93 -12.38
N ARG A 73 15.14 1.80 -12.03
CA ARG A 73 15.36 3.23 -11.78
C ARG A 73 15.42 3.57 -10.29
N SER A 74 15.52 2.56 -9.43
CA SER A 74 15.76 2.76 -8.00
C SER A 74 17.02 3.61 -7.79
N TRP A 75 16.98 4.49 -6.79
CA TRP A 75 18.15 5.28 -6.39
C TRP A 75 19.33 4.39 -5.93
N LEU A 76 19.05 3.16 -5.50
CA LEU A 76 20.09 2.18 -5.20
C LEU A 76 20.89 1.80 -6.45
N VAL A 77 20.25 1.73 -7.61
CA VAL A 77 20.90 1.46 -8.90
C VAL A 77 21.55 2.74 -9.42
N THR A 78 20.79 3.84 -9.47
CA THR A 78 21.20 5.05 -10.18
C THR A 78 22.20 5.90 -9.41
N ASN A 79 22.14 5.91 -8.07
CA ASN A 79 22.98 6.75 -7.22
C ASN A 79 23.99 5.94 -6.40
N ALA A 80 23.60 4.77 -5.89
CA ALA A 80 24.49 3.93 -5.08
C ALA A 80 25.26 2.90 -5.90
N GLY A 81 24.95 2.73 -7.20
CA GLY A 81 25.68 1.83 -8.10
C GLY A 81 25.47 0.34 -7.84
N LEU A 82 24.40 -0.04 -7.13
CA LEU A 82 24.07 -1.43 -6.90
C LEU A 82 23.62 -2.12 -8.21
N ASP A 83 23.88 -3.41 -8.31
CA ASP A 83 23.43 -4.21 -9.45
C ASP A 83 21.90 -4.21 -9.55
N ALA A 84 21.38 -3.91 -10.74
CA ALA A 84 19.96 -3.81 -10.99
C ALA A 84 19.21 -5.14 -10.76
N GLY A 85 19.85 -6.29 -11.00
CA GLY A 85 19.29 -7.61 -10.76
C GLY A 85 19.10 -7.87 -9.26
N ILE A 86 20.08 -7.47 -8.43
CA ILE A 86 20.00 -7.58 -6.97
C ILE A 86 18.87 -6.69 -6.45
N VAL A 87 18.80 -5.43 -6.87
CA VAL A 87 17.75 -4.50 -6.45
C VAL A 87 16.37 -5.00 -6.86
N ARG A 88 16.25 -5.56 -8.08
CA ARG A 88 15.01 -6.17 -8.55
C ARG A 88 14.59 -7.37 -7.70
N MET A 89 15.53 -8.24 -7.35
CA MET A 89 15.26 -9.42 -6.51
C MET A 89 14.76 -8.99 -5.12
N ILE A 90 15.43 -8.01 -4.49
CA ILE A 90 15.02 -7.44 -3.19
C ILE A 90 13.62 -6.80 -3.31
N GLY A 91 13.39 -5.99 -4.34
CA GLY A 91 12.11 -5.31 -4.56
C GLY A 91 10.96 -6.28 -4.77
N ILE A 92 11.16 -7.35 -5.56
CA ILE A 92 10.15 -8.40 -5.74
C ILE A 92 9.89 -9.15 -4.43
N GLY A 93 10.92 -9.46 -3.65
CA GLY A 93 10.76 -10.07 -2.32
C GLY A 93 9.93 -9.19 -1.38
N LEU A 94 10.24 -7.89 -1.29
CA LEU A 94 9.47 -6.93 -0.51
C LEU A 94 8.02 -6.81 -1.02
N MET A 95 7.83 -6.79 -2.34
CA MET A 95 6.50 -6.74 -2.95
C MET A 95 5.65 -7.96 -2.58
N LEU A 96 6.21 -9.16 -2.64
CA LEU A 96 5.51 -10.39 -2.27
C LEU A 96 5.13 -10.38 -0.79
N LEU A 97 6.05 -9.96 0.09
CA LEU A 97 5.77 -9.83 1.52
C LEU A 97 4.68 -8.80 1.80
N THR A 98 4.74 -7.65 1.11
CA THR A 98 3.72 -6.58 1.20
C THR A 98 2.36 -7.09 0.77
N PHE A 99 2.29 -7.71 -0.40
CA PHE A 99 1.04 -8.26 -0.95
C PHE A 99 0.44 -9.32 -0.01
N ALA A 100 1.23 -10.33 0.36
CA ALA A 100 0.78 -11.39 1.26
C ALA A 100 0.34 -10.84 2.61
N GLY A 101 1.09 -9.90 3.19
CA GLY A 101 0.78 -9.27 4.46
C GLY A 101 -0.56 -8.52 4.43
N PHE A 102 -0.81 -7.72 3.39
CA PHE A 102 -2.09 -7.02 3.23
C PHE A 102 -3.26 -7.96 2.95
N MET A 103 -3.05 -9.02 2.16
CA MET A 103 -4.10 -10.04 1.94
C MET A 103 -4.47 -10.74 3.25
N LEU A 104 -3.49 -11.17 4.03
CA LEU A 104 -3.73 -11.79 5.34
C LEU A 104 -4.37 -10.81 6.33
N ALA A 105 -3.93 -9.54 6.35
CA ALA A 105 -4.56 -8.51 7.17
C ALA A 105 -6.02 -8.26 6.78
N ALA A 106 -6.34 -8.25 5.49
CA ALA A 106 -7.72 -8.13 4.99
C ALA A 106 -8.60 -9.31 5.45
N LEU A 107 -8.08 -10.54 5.35
CA LEU A 107 -8.77 -11.74 5.86
C LEU A 107 -8.98 -11.65 7.38
N GLY A 108 -7.96 -11.21 8.13
CA GLY A 108 -8.07 -10.97 9.57
C GLY A 108 -9.09 -9.90 9.93
N THR A 109 -9.24 -8.85 9.10
CA THR A 109 -10.22 -7.79 9.28
C THR A 109 -11.65 -8.33 9.25
N VAL A 110 -11.94 -9.29 8.37
CA VAL A 110 -13.28 -9.90 8.24
C VAL A 110 -13.42 -11.17 9.09
N GLY A 111 -12.40 -11.59 9.82
CA GLY A 111 -12.45 -12.75 10.71
C GLY A 111 -12.35 -14.09 9.98
N VAL A 112 -11.72 -14.13 8.81
CA VAL A 112 -11.57 -15.34 7.99
C VAL A 112 -10.12 -15.82 8.01
N LEU A 113 -9.91 -17.11 8.33
CA LEU A 113 -8.61 -17.83 8.29
C LEU A 113 -7.51 -17.30 9.21
N VAL A 114 -7.52 -16.02 9.55
CA VAL A 114 -6.45 -15.36 10.32
C VAL A 114 -6.94 -15.05 11.73
N PRO A 115 -6.24 -15.51 12.78
CA PRO A 115 -6.59 -15.14 14.15
C PRO A 115 -6.57 -13.62 14.34
N ALA A 116 -7.60 -13.08 15.00
CA ALA A 116 -7.74 -11.63 15.20
C ALA A 116 -6.52 -11.00 15.90
N GLY A 117 -5.86 -11.73 16.81
CA GLY A 117 -4.65 -11.27 17.50
C GLY A 117 -3.43 -11.05 16.60
N TRP A 118 -3.42 -11.60 15.39
CA TRP A 118 -2.32 -11.41 14.43
C TRP A 118 -2.50 -10.18 13.56
N TRP A 119 -3.73 -9.64 13.52
CA TRP A 119 -4.10 -8.56 12.61
C TRP A 119 -3.16 -7.34 12.70
N ALA A 120 -2.92 -6.84 13.92
CA ALA A 120 -2.06 -5.67 14.12
C ALA A 120 -0.63 -5.91 13.60
N GLY A 121 -0.05 -7.07 13.91
CA GLY A 121 1.28 -7.45 13.42
C GLY A 121 1.34 -7.56 11.90
N LEU A 122 0.29 -8.10 11.27
CA LEU A 122 0.20 -8.21 9.81
C LEU A 122 0.10 -6.84 9.15
N VAL A 123 -0.73 -5.92 9.68
CA VAL A 123 -0.83 -4.55 9.17
C VAL A 123 0.50 -3.82 9.31
N LEU A 124 1.14 -3.87 10.50
CA LEU A 124 2.41 -3.20 10.73
C LEU A 124 3.53 -3.80 9.86
N GLY A 125 3.61 -5.10 9.73
CA GLY A 125 4.59 -5.78 8.87
C GLY A 125 4.38 -5.43 7.40
N ALA A 126 3.14 -5.51 6.89
CA ALA A 126 2.82 -5.17 5.51
C ALA A 126 3.11 -3.70 5.19
N THR A 127 2.76 -2.77 6.08
CA THR A 127 3.06 -1.35 5.89
C THR A 127 4.54 -1.04 5.99
N ALA A 128 5.30 -1.74 6.83
CA ALA A 128 6.75 -1.60 6.91
C ALA A 128 7.43 -2.06 5.61
N THR A 129 7.08 -3.25 5.10
CA THR A 129 7.63 -3.75 3.82
C THR A 129 7.17 -2.91 2.64
N SER A 130 5.92 -2.43 2.63
CA SER A 130 5.40 -1.46 1.65
C SER A 130 6.21 -0.17 1.68
N THR A 131 6.44 0.41 2.86
CA THR A 131 7.23 1.65 2.99
C THR A 131 8.65 1.45 2.50
N ALA A 132 9.30 0.34 2.85
CA ALA A 132 10.63 0.00 2.33
C ALA A 132 10.64 -0.07 0.80
N LEU A 133 9.64 -0.71 0.20
CA LEU A 133 9.51 -0.84 -1.25
C LEU A 133 9.28 0.53 -1.92
N LEU A 134 8.42 1.39 -1.35
CA LEU A 134 8.17 2.75 -1.84
C LEU A 134 9.43 3.63 -1.75
N VAL A 135 10.25 3.44 -0.70
CA VAL A 135 11.53 4.14 -0.53
C VAL A 135 12.54 3.72 -1.61
N LEU A 136 12.50 2.49 -2.11
CA LEU A 136 13.39 2.07 -3.21
C LEU A 136 13.17 2.86 -4.50
N THR A 137 11.94 3.32 -4.74
CA THR A 137 11.53 3.97 -5.99
C THR A 137 10.91 5.34 -5.76
N VAL A 138 11.42 6.10 -4.79
CA VAL A 138 10.86 7.41 -4.37
C VAL A 138 10.40 8.23 -5.57
N SER A 139 9.09 8.51 -5.60
CA SER A 139 8.46 9.33 -6.63
C SER A 139 7.28 10.11 -6.01
N PRO A 140 6.98 11.33 -6.49
CA PRO A 140 5.79 12.07 -6.07
C PRO A 140 4.49 11.30 -6.29
N ALA A 141 4.43 10.41 -7.29
CA ALA A 141 3.28 9.55 -7.55
C ALA A 141 2.99 8.55 -6.42
N LEU A 142 4.00 8.21 -5.59
CA LEU A 142 3.89 7.26 -4.49
C LEU A 142 3.52 7.90 -3.14
N LEU A 143 3.41 9.23 -3.06
CA LEU A 143 3.08 9.94 -1.82
C LEU A 143 1.78 9.46 -1.19
N LEU A 144 0.80 9.09 -2.02
CA LEU A 144 -0.44 8.51 -1.53
C LEU A 144 -0.20 7.16 -0.82
N GLY A 145 0.68 6.31 -1.36
CA GLY A 145 1.07 5.04 -0.74
C GLY A 145 1.68 5.25 0.65
N PHE A 146 2.58 6.23 0.79
CA PHE A 146 3.13 6.61 2.09
C PHE A 146 2.04 7.13 3.05
N GLY A 147 1.08 7.91 2.54
CA GLY A 147 -0.05 8.42 3.33
C GLY A 147 -0.94 7.30 3.86
N ILE A 148 -1.25 6.30 3.03
CA ILE A 148 -2.03 5.13 3.45
C ILE A 148 -1.28 4.32 4.50
N ASN A 149 0.02 4.07 4.30
CA ASN A 149 0.84 3.35 5.28
C ASN A 149 0.87 4.08 6.63
N ALA A 150 1.05 5.41 6.63
CA ALA A 150 1.04 6.22 7.84
C ALA A 150 -0.34 6.16 8.55
N ALA A 151 -1.43 6.25 7.80
CA ALA A 151 -2.79 6.13 8.35
C ALA A 151 -3.04 4.75 8.98
N LEU A 152 -2.58 3.67 8.35
CA LEU A 152 -2.68 2.32 8.89
C LEU A 152 -1.84 2.15 10.16
N TRP A 153 -0.65 2.76 10.23
CA TRP A 153 0.16 2.77 11.45
C TRP A 153 -0.57 3.50 12.58
N VAL A 154 -1.14 4.68 12.31
CA VAL A 154 -1.92 5.42 13.30
C VAL A 154 -3.12 4.60 13.77
N LEU A 155 -3.84 3.96 12.84
CA LEU A 155 -4.98 3.10 13.16
C LEU A 155 -4.61 2.00 14.17
N VAL A 156 -3.49 1.34 13.96
CA VAL A 156 -3.03 0.24 14.83
C VAL A 156 -2.42 0.77 16.13
N LEU A 157 -1.45 1.69 16.04
CA LEU A 157 -0.66 2.13 17.21
C LEU A 157 -1.47 2.98 18.18
N ALA A 158 -2.42 3.78 17.69
CA ALA A 158 -3.34 4.52 18.53
C ALA A 158 -4.54 3.67 19.01
N SER A 159 -4.57 2.37 18.65
CA SER A 159 -5.65 1.44 19.00
C SER A 159 -7.06 1.95 18.63
N ILE A 160 -7.15 2.71 17.54
CA ILE A 160 -8.39 3.33 17.09
C ILE A 160 -9.41 2.26 16.69
N TRP A 161 -8.91 1.20 16.04
CA TRP A 161 -9.72 0.06 15.64
C TRP A 161 -8.91 -1.24 15.64
N SER A 162 -9.56 -2.33 16.04
CA SER A 162 -8.99 -3.68 15.96
C SER A 162 -10.13 -4.70 15.86
N PRO A 163 -9.98 -5.77 15.09
CA PRO A 163 -10.97 -6.86 15.05
C PRO A 163 -11.12 -7.60 16.38
N VAL A 164 -10.14 -7.48 17.27
CA VAL A 164 -10.18 -8.03 18.63
C VAL A 164 -11.08 -7.22 19.54
N ALA A 165 -11.12 -5.91 19.36
CA ALA A 165 -11.89 -4.98 20.20
C ALA A 165 -13.35 -4.85 19.75
N ALA A 166 -13.68 -5.24 18.51
CA ALA A 166 -15.04 -5.26 18.03
C ALA A 166 -15.72 -6.55 18.57
N PRO A 167 -16.55 -6.53 19.62
CA PRO A 167 -17.34 -7.70 19.99
C PRO A 167 -18.18 -8.08 18.78
N LEU A 168 -18.15 -9.36 18.41
CA LEU A 168 -19.08 -9.90 17.44
C LEU A 168 -20.46 -9.47 17.92
N ALA A 169 -21.05 -8.47 17.26
CA ALA A 169 -22.45 -8.13 17.47
C ALA A 169 -23.22 -9.41 17.16
N ARG A 170 -23.72 -10.05 18.23
CA ARG A 170 -24.56 -11.24 18.20
C ARG A 170 -25.91 -10.90 17.59
#